data_104445b7f83b3d1f8148b47200161906
#
_entry.id   104445b7f83b3d1f8148b47200161906
#
_cell.length_a   1.000
_cell.length_b   1.000
_cell.length_c   1.000
_cell.angle_alpha   90.00
_cell.angle_beta   90.00
_cell.angle_gamma   90.00
#
_symmetry.space_group_name_H-M   'P 1'
#
loop_
_entity.id
_entity.type
_entity.pdbx_description
1 polymer ?
#
loop_
_entity_poly.entity_id
_entity_poly.type
_entity_poly.pdbx_seq_one_letter_code
_entity_poly.pdbx_strand_id
1 'polypeptide(L)'
;ERLTLSAFTDKDREAYNTLCLDDERNKWWGYDYRTDWKGEDLDSYFLDVVREDFTKKRAINFAIRLDGKCIGEVLLYRFDGKGGAEEGCRIAPEYGGQGYGVEAFRAVAEWGLYQCHLGHVVAKCFKENDASYKMLSSCMRKKGEDEKFFYFNKEV
;
A
#
# COMPACT_ATOMS: atom_id res chain seq x y z
N GLU A 1 0.24 6.38 19.04
CA GLU A 1 0.37 5.33 18.02
C GLU A 1 -0.67 4.25 18.26
N ARG A 2 -1.50 3.97 17.24
CA ARG A 2 -2.66 3.07 17.35
C ARG A 2 -2.42 1.75 16.62
N LEU A 3 -1.46 1.73 15.69
CA LEU A 3 -1.29 0.67 14.72
C LEU A 3 0.01 -0.11 14.95
N THR A 4 -0.01 -1.36 14.50
CA THR A 4 1.18 -2.18 14.32
C THR A 4 1.29 -2.54 12.84
N LEU A 5 2.48 -2.45 12.29
CA LEU A 5 2.79 -2.86 10.92
C LEU A 5 3.69 -4.09 10.97
N SER A 6 3.27 -5.17 10.34
CA SER A 6 4.03 -6.42 10.36
C SER A 6 3.76 -7.26 9.11
N ALA A 7 4.55 -8.30 8.89
CA ALA A 7 4.34 -9.21 7.78
C ALA A 7 2.95 -9.85 7.84
N PHE A 8 2.39 -10.15 6.68
CA PHE A 8 1.15 -10.94 6.59
C PHE A 8 1.40 -12.37 7.08
N THR A 9 0.39 -12.92 7.74
CA THR A 9 0.36 -14.32 8.19
C THR A 9 -0.88 -15.01 7.64
N ASP A 10 -0.97 -16.34 7.78
CA ASP A 10 -2.16 -17.09 7.33
C ASP A 10 -3.44 -16.67 8.08
N LYS A 11 -3.32 -16.10 9.27
CA LYS A 11 -4.45 -15.56 10.02
C LYS A 11 -5.08 -14.33 9.37
N ASP A 12 -4.36 -13.66 8.48
CA ASP A 12 -4.84 -12.48 7.77
C ASP A 12 -5.58 -12.81 6.48
N ARG A 13 -5.61 -14.08 6.07
CA ARG A 13 -6.12 -14.51 4.77
C ARG A 13 -7.50 -13.97 4.47
N GLU A 14 -8.45 -14.18 5.38
CA GLU A 14 -9.83 -13.74 5.17
C GLU A 14 -9.92 -12.22 5.00
N ALA A 15 -9.30 -11.47 5.90
CA ALA A 15 -9.31 -10.01 5.86
C ALA A 15 -8.61 -9.48 4.60
N TYR A 16 -7.48 -10.05 4.23
CA TYR A 16 -6.74 -9.63 3.04
C TYR A 16 -7.46 -9.98 1.75
N ASN A 17 -8.04 -11.18 1.65
CA ASN A 17 -8.85 -11.56 0.50
C ASN A 17 -10.06 -10.65 0.32
N THR A 18 -10.75 -10.30 1.40
CA THR A 18 -11.86 -9.35 1.37
C THR A 18 -11.40 -7.98 0.83
N LEU A 19 -10.24 -7.50 1.26
CA LEU A 19 -9.66 -6.26 0.78
C LEU A 19 -9.33 -6.32 -0.72
N CYS A 20 -8.68 -7.40 -1.16
CA CYS A 20 -8.29 -7.61 -2.56
C CYS A 20 -9.47 -7.81 -3.52
N LEU A 21 -10.61 -8.25 -3.00
CA LEU A 21 -11.84 -8.49 -3.78
C LEU A 21 -12.82 -7.30 -3.73
N ASP A 22 -12.51 -6.26 -2.97
CA ASP A 22 -13.33 -5.05 -2.91
C ASP A 22 -13.15 -4.20 -4.16
N ASP A 23 -14.21 -4.10 -4.98
CA ASP A 23 -14.15 -3.41 -6.28
C ASP A 23 -13.85 -1.91 -6.14
N GLU A 24 -14.37 -1.25 -5.11
CA GLU A 24 -14.10 0.17 -4.85
C GLU A 24 -12.63 0.38 -4.47
N ARG A 25 -12.06 -0.50 -3.63
CA ARG A 25 -10.63 -0.44 -3.29
C ARG A 25 -9.76 -0.70 -4.51
N ASN A 26 -10.11 -1.68 -5.34
CA ASN A 26 -9.37 -1.99 -6.56
C ASN A 26 -9.42 -0.85 -7.58
N LYS A 27 -10.55 -0.18 -7.71
CA LYS A 27 -10.69 1.01 -8.57
C LYS A 27 -9.67 2.08 -8.20
N TRP A 28 -9.56 2.42 -6.92
CA TRP A 28 -8.64 3.45 -6.44
C TRP A 28 -7.18 2.95 -6.33
N TRP A 29 -7.01 1.64 -6.17
CA TRP A 29 -5.69 1.00 -6.21
C TRP A 29 -5.10 1.04 -7.63
N GLY A 30 -5.96 1.01 -8.64
CA GLY A 30 -5.58 1.05 -10.04
C GLY A 30 -5.16 -0.29 -10.60
N TYR A 31 -5.31 -1.37 -9.85
CA TYR A 31 -4.97 -2.72 -10.27
C TYR A 31 -5.83 -3.76 -9.54
N ASP A 32 -6.26 -4.78 -10.26
CA ASP A 32 -6.98 -5.92 -9.71
C ASP A 32 -6.11 -7.17 -9.89
N TYR A 33 -5.66 -7.76 -8.78
CA TYR A 33 -4.79 -8.93 -8.81
C TYR A 33 -5.41 -10.14 -9.52
N ARG A 34 -6.74 -10.21 -9.61
CA ARG A 34 -7.42 -11.25 -10.38
C ARG A 34 -7.07 -11.23 -11.86
N THR A 35 -6.57 -10.12 -12.38
CA THR A 35 -6.12 -9.98 -13.77
C THR A 35 -5.02 -10.98 -14.12
N ASP A 36 -4.14 -11.27 -13.18
CA ASP A 36 -3.03 -12.20 -13.38
C ASP A 36 -3.31 -13.60 -12.83
N TRP A 37 -4.50 -13.81 -12.27
CA TRP A 37 -4.89 -15.12 -11.73
C TRP A 37 -5.09 -16.13 -12.87
N LYS A 38 -4.49 -17.31 -12.73
CA LYS A 38 -4.46 -18.36 -13.78
C LYS A 38 -5.22 -19.63 -13.37
N GLY A 39 -6.16 -19.52 -12.44
CA GLY A 39 -7.00 -20.65 -12.03
C GLY A 39 -6.51 -21.46 -10.85
N GLU A 40 -5.39 -21.06 -10.22
CA GLU A 40 -4.96 -21.61 -8.93
C GLU A 40 -6.00 -21.27 -7.85
N ASP A 41 -5.86 -21.86 -6.66
CA ASP A 41 -6.76 -21.62 -5.54
C ASP A 41 -6.80 -20.12 -5.18
N LEU A 42 -7.93 -19.47 -5.45
CA LEU A 42 -8.11 -18.03 -5.23
C LEU A 42 -7.98 -17.66 -3.74
N ASP A 43 -8.37 -18.56 -2.85
CA ASP A 43 -8.29 -18.31 -1.41
C ASP A 43 -6.84 -18.12 -0.92
N SER A 44 -5.90 -18.85 -1.49
CA SER A 44 -4.46 -18.72 -1.18
C SER A 44 -3.74 -17.68 -2.04
N TYR A 45 -4.29 -17.34 -3.20
CA TYR A 45 -3.62 -16.61 -4.25
C TYR A 45 -3.04 -15.26 -3.79
N PHE A 46 -3.82 -14.46 -3.10
CA PHE A 46 -3.40 -13.08 -2.75
C PHE A 46 -2.23 -13.07 -1.78
N LEU A 47 -2.23 -13.92 -0.76
CA LEU A 47 -1.08 -14.05 0.15
C LEU A 47 0.13 -14.66 -0.53
N ASP A 48 -0.08 -15.60 -1.44
CA ASP A 48 1.02 -16.21 -2.21
C ASP A 48 1.70 -15.17 -3.10
N VAL A 49 0.94 -14.25 -3.71
CA VAL A 49 1.49 -13.12 -4.48
C VAL A 49 2.36 -12.23 -3.59
N VAL A 50 1.89 -11.89 -2.39
CA VAL A 50 2.67 -11.07 -1.43
C VAL A 50 4.00 -11.74 -1.08
N ARG A 51 3.97 -13.04 -0.79
CA ARG A 51 5.16 -13.82 -0.43
C ARG A 51 6.14 -13.94 -1.59
N GLU A 52 5.62 -14.20 -2.78
CA GLU A 52 6.44 -14.29 -4.00
C GLU A 52 7.10 -12.94 -4.33
N ASP A 53 6.36 -11.85 -4.22
CA ASP A 53 6.89 -10.51 -4.48
C ASP A 53 8.01 -10.15 -3.50
N PHE A 54 7.89 -10.53 -2.24
CA PHE A 54 8.97 -10.35 -1.27
C PHE A 54 10.19 -11.19 -1.63
N THR A 55 10.00 -12.47 -1.92
CA THR A 55 11.08 -13.39 -2.28
C THR A 55 11.83 -12.90 -3.53
N LYS A 56 11.11 -12.40 -4.52
CA LYS A 56 11.67 -11.87 -5.77
C LYS A 56 12.11 -10.41 -5.65
N LYS A 57 12.08 -9.81 -4.48
CA LYS A 57 12.47 -8.42 -4.20
C LYS A 57 11.68 -7.38 -5.04
N ARG A 58 10.43 -7.68 -5.33
CA ARG A 58 9.54 -6.77 -6.08
C ARG A 58 8.75 -5.84 -5.19
N ALA A 59 8.38 -6.29 -3.99
CA ALA A 59 7.60 -5.51 -3.05
C ALA A 59 7.84 -5.95 -1.61
N ILE A 60 7.60 -5.03 -0.69
CA ILE A 60 7.55 -5.27 0.76
C ILE A 60 6.17 -4.84 1.22
N ASN A 61 5.31 -5.81 1.54
CA ASN A 61 3.93 -5.56 1.97
C ASN A 61 3.82 -5.72 3.49
N PHE A 62 3.18 -4.76 4.14
CA PHE A 62 2.87 -4.81 5.57
C PHE A 62 1.36 -4.90 5.76
N ALA A 63 0.94 -5.81 6.64
CA ALA A 63 -0.40 -5.79 7.20
C ALA A 63 -0.49 -4.60 8.17
N ILE A 64 -1.54 -3.80 8.03
CA ILE A 64 -1.86 -2.75 8.98
C ILE A 64 -2.76 -3.38 10.04
N ARG A 65 -2.33 -3.37 11.31
CA ARG A 65 -3.05 -4.01 12.41
C ARG A 65 -3.56 -3.01 13.41
N LEU A 66 -4.83 -3.15 13.74
CA LEU A 66 -5.48 -2.45 14.85
C LEU A 66 -5.90 -3.52 15.86
N ASP A 67 -5.36 -3.47 17.07
CA ASP A 67 -5.61 -4.47 18.12
C ASP A 67 -5.40 -5.92 17.62
N GLY A 68 -4.35 -6.14 16.83
CA GLY A 68 -4.00 -7.44 16.27
C GLY A 68 -4.76 -7.85 15.02
N LYS A 69 -5.82 -7.13 14.65
CA LYS A 69 -6.64 -7.41 13.47
C LYS A 69 -6.11 -6.69 12.24
N CYS A 70 -5.98 -7.40 11.12
CA CYS A 70 -5.61 -6.79 9.85
C CYS A 70 -6.76 -5.92 9.31
N ILE A 71 -6.49 -4.63 9.14
CA ILE A 71 -7.46 -3.64 8.64
C ILE A 71 -7.06 -3.03 7.30
N GLY A 72 -5.91 -3.39 6.76
CA GLY A 72 -5.42 -2.83 5.51
C GLY A 72 -4.02 -3.29 5.18
N GLU A 73 -3.48 -2.64 4.18
CA GLU A 73 -2.15 -2.92 3.63
C GLU A 73 -1.42 -1.63 3.30
N VAL A 74 -0.13 -1.61 3.54
CA VAL A 74 0.79 -0.58 3.08
C VAL A 74 2.04 -1.25 2.53
N LEU A 75 2.59 -0.77 1.42
CA LEU A 75 3.72 -1.43 0.77
C LEU A 75 4.67 -0.45 0.09
N LEU A 76 5.92 -0.89 -0.04
CA LEU A 76 6.91 -0.32 -0.95
C LEU A 76 7.09 -1.27 -2.13
N TYR A 77 7.08 -0.75 -3.33
CA TYR A 77 7.20 -1.51 -4.57
C TYR A 77 7.83 -0.66 -5.68
N ARG A 78 8.02 -1.25 -6.86
CA ARG A 78 8.68 -0.56 -7.99
C ARG A 78 9.98 0.12 -7.57
N PHE A 79 10.87 -0.65 -6.96
CA PHE A 79 12.22 -0.21 -6.64
C PHE A 79 12.94 0.13 -7.94
N ASP A 80 13.41 1.37 -8.06
CA ASP A 80 13.93 1.90 -9.33
C ASP A 80 15.42 1.61 -9.57
N GLY A 81 16.08 0.95 -8.64
CA GLY A 81 17.53 0.70 -8.72
C GLY A 81 18.40 1.95 -8.55
N LYS A 82 17.80 3.09 -8.27
CA LYS A 82 18.46 4.39 -8.07
C LYS A 82 18.24 4.94 -6.67
N GLY A 83 17.84 4.07 -5.76
CA GLY A 83 17.55 4.45 -4.37
C GLY A 83 16.13 4.96 -4.16
N GLY A 84 15.21 4.64 -5.03
CA GLY A 84 13.80 5.02 -4.91
C GLY A 84 12.84 3.85 -4.91
N ALA A 85 11.64 4.08 -4.39
CA ALA A 85 10.52 3.15 -4.43
C ALA A 85 9.20 3.91 -4.50
N GLU A 86 8.15 3.23 -4.96
CA GLU A 86 6.78 3.74 -4.90
C GLU A 86 6.09 3.16 -3.67
N GLU A 87 5.22 3.94 -3.05
CA GLU A 87 4.45 3.53 -1.89
C GLU A 87 2.96 3.51 -2.20
N GLY A 88 2.26 2.50 -1.71
CA GLY A 88 0.81 2.39 -1.77
C GLY A 88 0.23 2.03 -0.41
N CYS A 89 -1.02 2.44 -0.18
CA CYS A 89 -1.75 2.13 1.05
C CYS A 89 -3.23 2.01 0.76
N ARG A 90 -3.88 1.03 1.36
CA ARG A 90 -5.34 0.89 1.35
C ARG A 90 -5.84 0.37 2.68
N ILE A 91 -7.00 0.86 3.08
CA ILE A 91 -7.67 0.52 4.32
C ILE A 91 -9.01 -0.12 3.98
N ALA A 92 -9.41 -1.16 4.71
CA ALA A 92 -10.74 -1.74 4.60
C ALA A 92 -11.81 -0.66 4.84
N PRO A 93 -12.91 -0.65 4.06
CA PRO A 93 -13.88 0.45 4.09
C PRO A 93 -14.42 0.80 5.47
N GLU A 94 -14.68 -0.20 6.30
CA GLU A 94 -15.22 -0.03 7.66
C GLU A 94 -14.27 0.70 8.61
N TYR A 95 -13.00 0.82 8.26
CA TYR A 95 -11.97 1.54 9.04
C TYR A 95 -11.56 2.87 8.40
N GLY A 96 -12.22 3.27 7.32
CA GLY A 96 -11.93 4.52 6.63
C GLY A 96 -12.27 5.76 7.44
N GLY A 97 -11.64 6.89 7.10
CA GLY A 97 -11.95 8.20 7.68
C GLY A 97 -11.47 8.42 9.11
N GLN A 98 -10.61 7.56 9.65
CA GLN A 98 -10.12 7.63 11.03
C GLN A 98 -8.64 7.95 11.16
N GLY A 99 -7.97 8.22 10.04
CA GLY A 99 -6.54 8.57 10.01
C GLY A 99 -5.58 7.38 10.02
N TYR A 100 -6.08 6.16 9.96
CA TYR A 100 -5.22 4.96 9.96
C TYR A 100 -4.32 4.91 8.72
N GLY A 101 -4.86 5.26 7.57
CA GLY A 101 -4.08 5.31 6.32
C GLY A 101 -2.91 6.29 6.41
N VAL A 102 -3.15 7.49 6.91
CA VAL A 102 -2.11 8.52 7.12
C VAL A 102 -1.02 8.02 8.05
N GLU A 103 -1.41 7.41 9.17
CA GLU A 103 -0.47 6.90 10.17
C GLU A 103 0.42 5.80 9.60
N ALA A 104 -0.18 4.81 8.93
CA ALA A 104 0.55 3.70 8.31
C ALA A 104 1.45 4.17 7.15
N PHE A 105 0.91 5.00 6.27
CA PHE A 105 1.64 5.53 5.11
C PHE A 105 2.88 6.31 5.54
N ARG A 106 2.72 7.24 6.48
CA ARG A 106 3.84 8.04 6.99
C ARG A 106 4.93 7.15 7.61
N ALA A 107 4.52 6.16 8.40
CA ALA A 107 5.47 5.25 9.06
C ALA A 107 6.30 4.45 8.06
N VAL A 108 5.69 3.93 6.98
CA VAL A 108 6.41 3.14 5.96
C VAL A 108 7.29 4.02 5.08
N ALA A 109 6.84 5.22 4.72
CA ALA A 109 7.69 6.17 4.00
C ALA A 109 8.98 6.48 4.80
N GLU A 110 8.83 6.78 6.07
CA GLU A 110 9.98 7.06 6.97
C GLU A 110 10.86 5.82 7.16
N TRP A 111 10.25 4.65 7.36
CA TRP A 111 10.99 3.40 7.45
C TRP A 111 11.82 3.13 6.19
N GLY A 112 11.23 3.34 5.00
CA GLY A 112 11.93 3.21 3.73
C GLY A 112 13.13 4.15 3.61
N LEU A 113 12.93 5.42 3.94
CA LEU A 113 14.00 6.42 3.87
C LEU A 113 15.11 6.15 4.88
N TYR A 114 14.77 5.89 6.14
CA TYR A 114 15.76 5.85 7.22
C TYR A 114 16.28 4.46 7.55
N GLN A 115 15.49 3.40 7.37
CA GLN A 115 15.91 2.03 7.67
C GLN A 115 16.33 1.25 6.42
N CYS A 116 15.68 1.48 5.28
CA CYS A 116 16.06 0.86 4.00
C CYS A 116 17.06 1.72 3.21
N HIS A 117 17.42 2.90 3.74
CA HIS A 117 18.34 3.82 3.10
C HIS A 117 17.92 4.25 1.68
N LEU A 118 16.62 4.37 1.45
CA LEU A 118 16.12 4.96 0.21
C LEU A 118 16.39 6.46 0.20
N GLY A 119 16.73 7.00 -0.96
CA GLY A 119 16.92 8.44 -1.14
C GLY A 119 15.58 9.16 -1.31
N HIS A 120 14.59 8.46 -1.88
CA HIS A 120 13.26 9.02 -2.10
C HIS A 120 12.19 7.93 -2.13
N VAL A 121 10.97 8.32 -1.77
CA VAL A 121 9.75 7.51 -1.89
C VAL A 121 8.73 8.33 -2.67
N VAL A 122 8.13 7.74 -3.69
CA VAL A 122 7.13 8.38 -4.53
C VAL A 122 5.77 7.74 -4.34
N ALA A 123 4.71 8.49 -4.62
CA ALA A 123 3.35 7.99 -4.63
C ALA A 123 2.51 8.77 -5.63
N LYS A 124 1.37 8.18 -6.01
CA LYS A 124 0.41 8.84 -6.88
C LYS A 124 -1.01 8.53 -6.46
N CYS A 125 -1.95 9.37 -6.83
CA CYS A 125 -3.38 9.09 -6.69
C CYS A 125 -4.13 9.59 -7.91
N PHE A 126 -5.26 8.93 -8.20
CA PHE A 126 -6.19 9.45 -9.20
C PHE A 126 -6.70 10.82 -8.78
N LYS A 127 -6.89 11.72 -9.74
CA LYS A 127 -7.36 13.10 -9.48
C LYS A 127 -8.72 13.15 -8.79
N GLU A 128 -9.56 12.18 -9.04
CA GLU A 128 -10.90 12.06 -8.43
C GLU A 128 -10.87 11.48 -7.02
N ASN A 129 -9.74 10.97 -6.56
CA ASN A 129 -9.61 10.35 -5.23
C ASN A 129 -9.19 11.39 -4.19
N ASP A 130 -10.17 12.16 -3.69
CA ASP A 130 -9.93 13.23 -2.71
C ASP A 130 -9.33 12.71 -1.40
N ALA A 131 -9.75 11.53 -0.95
CA ALA A 131 -9.23 10.93 0.29
C ALA A 131 -7.73 10.64 0.19
N SER A 132 -7.29 10.04 -0.93
CA SER A 132 -5.86 9.80 -1.18
C SER A 132 -5.09 11.10 -1.35
N TYR A 133 -5.65 12.08 -2.04
CA TYR A 133 -5.01 13.38 -2.18
C TYR A 133 -4.73 14.03 -0.83
N LYS A 134 -5.70 14.02 0.08
CA LYS A 134 -5.53 14.56 1.44
C LYS A 134 -4.46 13.79 2.22
N MET A 135 -4.49 12.47 2.14
CA MET A 135 -3.49 11.62 2.79
C MET A 135 -2.07 11.92 2.27
N LEU A 136 -1.89 11.90 0.95
CA LEU A 136 -0.59 12.13 0.33
C LEU A 136 -0.07 13.55 0.61
N SER A 137 -0.94 14.56 0.52
CA SER A 137 -0.57 15.95 0.82
C SER A 137 -0.12 16.16 2.26
N SER A 138 -0.61 15.34 3.22
CA SER A 138 -0.18 15.42 4.61
C SER A 138 1.14 14.71 4.89
N CYS A 139 1.58 13.83 3.99
CA CYS A 139 2.77 12.97 4.17
C CYS A 139 3.92 13.33 3.24
N MET A 140 3.65 13.86 2.07
CA MET A 140 4.59 14.08 0.98
C MET A 140 4.39 15.44 0.32
N ARG A 141 5.35 15.82 -0.55
CA ARG A 141 5.25 17.02 -1.37
C ARG A 141 4.72 16.66 -2.75
N LYS A 142 3.72 17.40 -3.25
CA LYS A 142 3.26 17.29 -4.62
C LYS A 142 4.37 17.74 -5.58
N LYS A 143 4.67 16.91 -6.59
CA LYS A 143 5.71 17.18 -7.59
C LYS A 143 5.16 17.48 -8.98
N GLY A 144 3.94 17.08 -9.28
CA GLY A 144 3.35 17.29 -10.59
C GLY A 144 2.04 16.57 -10.75
N GLU A 145 1.56 16.58 -11.98
CA GLU A 145 0.32 15.93 -12.36
C GLU A 145 0.29 15.66 -13.87
N ASP A 146 -0.53 14.70 -14.26
CA ASP A 146 -0.91 14.48 -15.65
C ASP A 146 -2.45 14.50 -15.78
N GLU A 147 -3.01 13.94 -16.84
CA GLU A 147 -4.46 13.91 -17.06
C GLU A 147 -5.20 13.08 -16.00
N LYS A 148 -4.56 12.04 -15.43
CA LYS A 148 -5.19 11.05 -14.55
C LYS A 148 -4.76 11.16 -13.10
N PHE A 149 -3.49 11.52 -12.84
CA PHE A 149 -2.86 11.39 -11.53
C PHE A 149 -2.27 12.70 -11.02
N PHE A 150 -2.24 12.84 -9.69
CA PHE A 150 -1.31 13.68 -8.96
C PHE A 150 -0.12 12.85 -8.50
N TYR A 151 1.10 13.41 -8.59
CA TYR A 151 2.35 12.76 -8.21
C TYR A 151 2.97 13.44 -7.00
N PHE A 152 3.48 12.63 -6.08
CA PHE A 152 4.05 13.06 -4.81
C PHE A 152 5.41 12.42 -4.58
N ASN A 153 6.24 13.10 -3.77
CA ASN A 153 7.58 12.66 -3.42
C ASN A 153 7.93 13.04 -1.98
N LYS A 154 8.69 12.17 -1.32
CA LYS A 154 9.32 12.43 -0.03
C LYS A 154 10.78 12.02 -0.12
N GLU A 155 11.66 12.90 0.31
CA GLU A 155 13.11 12.70 0.35
C GLU A 155 13.61 12.78 1.79
N VAL A 156 14.83 12.27 2.02
CA VAL A 156 15.53 12.43 3.31
C VAL A 156 15.79 13.90 3.62
#